data_0559a81a78fbe535629d3de65f29cc58
#
_entry.id   0559a81a78fbe535629d3de65f29cc58
#
_cell.length_a   1.000
_cell.length_b   1.000
_cell.length_c   1.000
_cell.angle_alpha   90.00
_cell.angle_beta   90.00
_cell.angle_gamma   90.00
#
_symmetry.space_group_name_H-M   'P 1'
#
loop_
_entity.id
_entity.type
_entity.pdbx_description
1 polymer ?
#
loop_
_entity_poly.entity_id
_entity_poly.type
_entity_poly.pdbx_seq_one_letter_code
_entity_poly.pdbx_strand_id
1 'polypeptide(L)'
;MGLYFPMYVDLSSKRVLFIGGGKIAARRIASILDFAGSVTVVAPEVEPVIKMLADREMLTLHQRRFSEDDLDDADIVLAAMGHPGTEVRIAGMCRRRGILFNAASDESLCDFYFPGIVRRDPLVIGVSASGEDHELAAKATKYLKGIFEKK
;
A
#
# COMPACT_ATOMS: atom_id res chain seq x y z
N MET A 1 7.86 13.23 -18.69
CA MET A 1 7.22 12.18 -17.90
C MET A 1 7.48 10.82 -18.54
N GLY A 2 7.91 9.85 -17.74
CA GLY A 2 8.19 8.51 -18.24
C GLY A 2 6.94 7.65 -18.32
N LEU A 3 6.91 6.71 -19.27
CA LEU A 3 5.93 5.64 -19.25
C LEU A 3 6.34 4.61 -18.19
N TYR A 4 5.39 4.20 -17.35
CA TYR A 4 5.63 3.19 -16.33
C TYR A 4 5.36 1.79 -16.87
N PHE A 5 6.35 0.92 -16.73
CA PHE A 5 6.24 -0.47 -17.15
C PHE A 5 5.48 -1.28 -16.08
N PRO A 6 4.39 -1.96 -16.46
CA PRO A 6 3.67 -2.81 -15.52
C PRO A 6 4.51 -4.06 -15.20
N MET A 7 4.70 -4.31 -13.91
CA MET A 7 5.46 -5.44 -13.42
C MET A 7 4.73 -6.12 -12.27
N TYR A 8 4.68 -7.44 -12.30
CA TYR A 8 4.12 -8.23 -11.21
C TYR A 8 5.23 -8.69 -10.29
N VAL A 9 5.03 -8.51 -8.99
CA VAL A 9 6.01 -8.84 -7.96
C VAL A 9 5.42 -9.88 -7.01
N ASP A 10 6.16 -10.94 -6.74
CA ASP A 10 5.80 -11.89 -5.70
C ASP A 10 6.07 -11.28 -4.32
N LEU A 11 5.00 -11.02 -3.58
CA LEU A 11 5.04 -10.48 -2.24
C LEU A 11 4.87 -11.55 -1.14
N SER A 12 4.73 -12.82 -1.50
CA SER A 12 4.40 -13.90 -0.54
C SER A 12 5.42 -14.07 0.59
N SER A 13 6.66 -13.64 0.39
CA SER A 13 7.72 -13.62 1.41
C SER A 13 8.08 -12.21 1.90
N LYS A 14 7.36 -11.18 1.46
CA LYS A 14 7.68 -9.79 1.78
C LYS A 14 6.92 -9.29 3.00
N ARG A 15 7.60 -8.45 3.78
CA ARG A 15 7.06 -7.77 4.95
C ARG A 15 6.68 -6.36 4.56
N VAL A 16 5.39 -6.07 4.62
CA VAL A 16 4.82 -4.78 4.22
C VAL A 16 4.46 -3.99 5.47
N LEU A 17 5.02 -2.79 5.59
CA LEU A 17 4.75 -1.85 6.68
C LEU A 17 3.86 -0.71 6.18
N PHE A 18 2.73 -0.50 6.83
CA PHE A 18 1.91 0.70 6.69
C PHE A 18 2.19 1.67 7.81
N ILE A 19 2.48 2.91 7.47
CA ILE A 19 2.61 4.03 8.41
C ILE A 19 1.42 4.95 8.20
N GLY A 20 0.51 4.95 9.14
CA GLY A 20 -0.81 5.58 9.04
C GLY A 20 -1.93 4.56 9.03
N GLY A 21 -3.10 4.94 9.50
CA GLY A 21 -4.23 4.03 9.72
C GLY A 21 -5.57 4.61 9.30
N GLY A 22 -5.59 5.62 8.43
CA GLY A 22 -6.82 6.23 7.92
C GLY A 22 -7.47 5.44 6.78
N LYS A 23 -8.42 6.08 6.10
CA LYS A 23 -9.21 5.45 5.02
C LYS A 23 -8.36 4.96 3.85
N ILE A 24 -7.34 5.72 3.46
CA ILE A 24 -6.44 5.33 2.36
C ILE A 24 -5.64 4.08 2.76
N ALA A 25 -5.08 4.06 3.96
CA ALA A 25 -4.37 2.89 4.49
C ALA A 25 -5.29 1.66 4.54
N ALA A 26 -6.50 1.79 5.09
CA ALA A 26 -7.47 0.71 5.19
C ALA A 26 -7.80 0.10 3.82
N ARG A 27 -8.03 0.93 2.80
CA ARG A 27 -8.31 0.48 1.44
C ARG A 27 -7.12 -0.26 0.81
N ARG A 28 -5.91 0.26 0.97
CA ARG A 28 -4.69 -0.36 0.44
C ARG A 28 -4.34 -1.65 1.17
N ILE A 29 -4.53 -1.71 2.48
CA ILE A 29 -4.37 -2.93 3.27
C ILE A 29 -5.29 -4.03 2.74
N ALA A 30 -6.57 -3.74 2.54
CA ALA A 30 -7.53 -4.68 1.99
C ALA A 30 -7.10 -5.26 0.63
N SER A 31 -6.43 -4.43 -0.19
CA SER A 31 -5.94 -4.87 -1.51
C SER A 31 -4.70 -5.75 -1.44
N ILE A 32 -3.82 -5.56 -0.46
CA ILE A 32 -2.50 -6.21 -0.43
C ILE A 32 -2.42 -7.43 0.49
N LEU A 33 -3.36 -7.58 1.43
CA LEU A 33 -3.35 -8.66 2.44
C LEU A 33 -3.19 -10.06 1.83
N ASP A 34 -3.85 -10.33 0.72
CA ASP A 34 -3.81 -11.65 0.09
C ASP A 34 -2.51 -11.93 -0.66
N PHE A 35 -1.67 -10.90 -0.87
CA PHE A 35 -0.43 -11.02 -1.63
C PHE A 35 0.81 -11.04 -0.73
N ALA A 36 0.78 -10.28 0.37
CA ALA A 36 1.95 -10.07 1.23
C ALA A 36 2.19 -11.24 2.19
N GLY A 37 3.44 -11.51 2.48
CA GLY A 37 3.85 -12.49 3.49
C GLY A 37 3.43 -12.06 4.90
N SER A 38 3.58 -10.77 5.21
CA SER A 38 3.05 -10.17 6.43
C SER A 38 2.73 -8.69 6.21
N VAL A 39 1.76 -8.20 6.96
CA VAL A 39 1.38 -6.77 6.99
C VAL A 39 1.45 -6.28 8.43
N THR A 40 2.19 -5.20 8.64
CA THR A 40 2.26 -4.49 9.92
C THR A 40 1.75 -3.06 9.72
N VAL A 41 0.96 -2.57 10.65
CA VAL A 41 0.45 -1.21 10.67
C VAL A 41 0.96 -0.49 11.91
N VAL A 42 1.52 0.69 11.74
CA VAL A 42 1.96 1.57 12.84
C VAL A 42 1.24 2.90 12.68
N ALA A 43 0.35 3.19 13.61
CA ALA A 43 -0.39 4.44 13.64
C ALA A 43 -0.99 4.69 15.03
N PRO A 44 -1.05 5.93 15.54
CA PRO A 44 -1.70 6.23 16.82
C PRO A 44 -3.22 6.04 16.77
N GLU A 45 -3.82 6.30 15.62
CA GLU A 45 -5.25 6.14 15.36
C GLU A 45 -5.46 5.34 14.08
N VAL A 46 -6.44 4.45 14.09
CA VAL A 46 -6.75 3.57 12.96
C VAL A 46 -8.25 3.47 12.71
N GLU A 47 -8.60 3.27 11.45
CA GLU A 47 -9.97 2.91 11.07
C GLU A 47 -10.39 1.60 11.76
N PRO A 48 -11.67 1.46 12.15
CA PRO A 48 -12.16 0.26 12.85
C PRO A 48 -11.88 -1.06 12.13
N VAL A 49 -11.89 -1.06 10.80
CA VAL A 49 -11.59 -2.25 10.00
C VAL A 49 -10.15 -2.74 10.19
N ILE A 50 -9.19 -1.85 10.37
CA ILE A 50 -7.79 -2.22 10.62
C ILE A 50 -7.68 -2.93 11.97
N LYS A 51 -8.37 -2.42 12.99
CA LYS A 51 -8.41 -3.03 14.31
C LYS A 51 -9.05 -4.42 14.27
N MET A 52 -10.16 -4.54 13.54
CA MET A 52 -10.82 -5.83 13.33
C MET A 52 -9.90 -6.85 12.65
N LEU A 53 -9.13 -6.43 11.64
CA LEU A 53 -8.16 -7.30 10.96
C LEU A 53 -7.03 -7.74 11.90
N ALA A 54 -6.57 -6.84 12.77
CA ALA A 54 -5.58 -7.17 13.80
C ALA A 54 -6.11 -8.16 14.83
N ASP A 55 -7.36 -7.97 15.30
CA ASP A 55 -8.03 -8.88 16.23
C ASP A 55 -8.22 -10.30 15.64
N ARG A 56 -8.29 -10.39 14.32
CA ARG A 56 -8.35 -11.66 13.57
C ARG A 56 -6.97 -12.21 13.19
N GLU A 57 -5.90 -11.61 13.68
CA GLU A 57 -4.52 -12.00 13.40
C GLU A 57 -4.13 -11.95 11.91
N MET A 58 -4.87 -11.17 11.10
CA MET A 58 -4.58 -10.99 9.68
C MET A 58 -3.47 -9.99 9.42
N LEU A 59 -3.19 -9.12 10.38
CA LEU A 59 -2.09 -8.17 10.37
C LEU A 59 -1.61 -7.89 11.81
N THR A 60 -0.43 -7.30 11.93
CA THR A 60 0.09 -6.81 13.21
C THR A 60 -0.18 -5.31 13.33
N LEU A 61 -0.78 -4.88 14.43
CA LEU A 61 -1.06 -3.48 14.70
C LEU A 61 -0.23 -2.98 15.90
N HIS A 62 0.55 -1.95 15.67
CA HIS A 62 1.19 -1.15 16.72
C HIS A 62 0.49 0.22 16.80
N GLN A 63 -0.39 0.37 17.78
CA GLN A 63 -1.16 1.60 17.94
C GLN A 63 -0.35 2.64 18.70
N ARG A 64 0.61 3.22 18.02
CA ARG A 64 1.55 4.25 18.47
C ARG A 64 2.11 5.02 17.29
N ARG A 65 2.88 6.06 17.57
CA ARG A 65 3.62 6.78 16.54
C ARG A 65 4.73 5.90 15.95
N PHE A 66 5.06 6.18 14.70
CA PHE A 66 6.18 5.58 13.98
C PHE A 66 7.51 5.85 14.69
N SER A 67 8.36 4.83 14.73
CA SER A 67 9.75 4.89 15.13
C SER A 67 10.64 4.36 14.00
N GLU A 68 11.87 4.86 13.90
CA GLU A 68 12.81 4.41 12.86
C GLU A 68 13.06 2.90 12.90
N ASP A 69 13.03 2.29 14.09
CA ASP A 69 13.20 0.85 14.28
C ASP A 69 12.11 0.01 13.60
N ASP A 70 10.96 0.61 13.30
CA ASP A 70 9.89 -0.07 12.56
C ASP A 70 10.31 -0.45 11.13
N LEU A 71 11.35 0.19 10.60
CA LEU A 71 11.90 -0.10 9.27
C LEU A 71 12.80 -1.34 9.24
N ASP A 72 13.27 -1.83 10.38
CA ASP A 72 14.28 -2.90 10.43
C ASP A 72 13.75 -4.21 9.84
N ASP A 73 12.44 -4.45 9.97
CA ASP A 73 11.78 -5.63 9.46
C ASP A 73 10.89 -5.38 8.22
N ALA A 74 11.07 -4.26 7.54
CA ALA A 74 10.25 -3.91 6.39
C ALA A 74 10.99 -4.12 5.07
N ASP A 75 10.32 -4.74 4.11
CA ASP A 75 10.78 -4.83 2.71
C ASP A 75 10.12 -3.75 1.84
N ILE A 76 8.88 -3.39 2.19
CA ILE A 76 8.07 -2.37 1.50
C ILE A 76 7.39 -1.50 2.56
N VAL A 77 7.40 -0.19 2.35
CA VAL A 77 6.73 0.78 3.21
C VAL A 77 5.72 1.59 2.42
N LEU A 78 4.50 1.66 2.94
CA LEU A 78 3.43 2.51 2.42
C LEU A 78 3.06 3.55 3.50
N ALA A 79 3.35 4.81 3.22
CA ALA A 79 3.01 5.92 4.11
C ALA A 79 1.70 6.58 3.67
N ALA A 80 0.76 6.67 4.59
CA ALA A 80 -0.53 7.32 4.41
C ALA A 80 -0.90 8.10 5.67
N MET A 81 -0.02 9.02 6.06
CA MET A 81 -0.13 9.76 7.32
C MET A 81 -0.51 11.23 7.14
N GLY A 82 -0.45 11.77 5.93
CA GLY A 82 -0.81 13.15 5.63
C GLY A 82 0.16 14.20 6.21
N HIS A 83 1.40 13.82 6.48
CA HIS A 83 2.45 14.70 7.00
C HIS A 83 3.65 14.74 6.04
N PRO A 84 3.65 15.66 5.04
CA PRO A 84 4.64 15.66 3.96
C PRO A 84 6.10 15.69 4.42
N GLY A 85 6.42 16.51 5.41
CA GLY A 85 7.79 16.60 5.94
C GLY A 85 8.27 15.29 6.58
N THR A 86 7.40 14.57 7.26
CA THR A 86 7.71 13.27 7.85
C THR A 86 7.84 12.20 6.76
N GLU A 87 6.99 12.24 5.75
CA GLU A 87 7.04 11.29 4.62
C GLU A 87 8.35 11.44 3.83
N VAL A 88 8.83 12.67 3.58
CA VAL A 88 10.14 12.94 2.95
C VAL A 88 11.28 12.30 3.76
N ARG A 89 11.25 12.46 5.08
CA ARG A 89 12.26 11.88 5.95
C ARG A 89 12.24 10.35 5.92
N ILE A 90 11.07 9.75 5.98
CA ILE A 90 10.90 8.28 5.92
C ILE A 90 11.35 7.74 4.56
N ALA A 91 10.97 8.41 3.46
CA ALA A 91 11.43 8.05 2.12
C ALA A 91 12.96 8.00 2.02
N GLY A 92 13.65 9.01 2.59
CA GLY A 92 15.10 9.03 2.68
C GLY A 92 15.69 7.86 3.46
N MET A 93 15.08 7.51 4.60
CA MET A 93 15.49 6.36 5.41
C MET A 93 15.30 5.03 4.66
N CYS A 94 14.16 4.85 3.99
CA CYS A 94 13.87 3.67 3.18
C CYS A 94 14.89 3.51 2.05
N ARG A 95 15.17 4.60 1.36
CA ARG A 95 16.13 4.61 0.24
C ARG A 95 17.53 4.16 0.66
N ARG A 96 18.01 4.63 1.81
CA ARG A 96 19.32 4.20 2.37
C ARG A 96 19.35 2.72 2.75
N ARG A 97 18.20 2.13 3.08
CA ARG A 97 18.06 0.72 3.51
C ARG A 97 17.68 -0.22 2.38
N GLY A 98 17.46 0.31 1.15
CA GLY A 98 16.97 -0.51 0.02
C GLY A 98 15.54 -0.97 0.16
N ILE A 99 14.71 -0.27 0.94
CA ILE A 99 13.29 -0.53 1.14
C ILE A 99 12.49 0.23 0.08
N LEU A 100 11.58 -0.45 -0.60
CA LEU A 100 10.66 0.20 -1.53
C LEU A 100 9.66 1.07 -0.77
N PHE A 101 9.47 2.30 -1.23
CA PHE A 101 8.62 3.29 -0.56
C PHE A 101 7.52 3.83 -1.47
N ASN A 102 6.33 3.99 -0.91
CA ASN A 102 5.22 4.70 -1.54
C ASN A 102 4.56 5.63 -0.54
N ALA A 103 4.41 6.90 -0.91
CA ALA A 103 3.64 7.90 -0.17
C ALA A 103 2.29 8.10 -0.85
N ALA A 104 1.21 8.06 -0.08
CA ALA A 104 -0.13 8.28 -0.61
C ALA A 104 -0.40 9.74 -1.03
N SER A 105 0.33 10.68 -0.42
CA SER A 105 0.15 12.13 -0.61
C SER A 105 1.09 12.76 -1.62
N ASP A 106 2.19 12.10 -1.98
CA ASP A 106 3.23 12.66 -2.84
C ASP A 106 3.87 11.58 -3.73
N GLU A 107 3.46 11.56 -4.98
CA GLU A 107 3.98 10.60 -5.96
C GLU A 107 5.46 10.77 -6.27
N SER A 108 6.03 11.98 -6.09
CA SER A 108 7.45 12.24 -6.32
C SER A 108 8.38 11.48 -5.37
N LEU A 109 7.84 11.03 -4.24
CA LEU A 109 8.55 10.22 -3.25
C LEU A 109 8.46 8.71 -3.53
N CYS A 110 7.59 8.29 -4.45
CA CYS A 110 7.26 6.89 -4.65
C CYS A 110 8.26 6.17 -5.55
N ASP A 111 8.68 4.99 -5.12
CA ASP A 111 9.48 4.08 -5.95
C ASP A 111 8.61 3.25 -6.89
N PHE A 112 7.33 3.13 -6.59
CA PHE A 112 6.33 2.40 -7.38
C PHE A 112 4.94 3.00 -7.21
N TYR A 113 4.04 2.77 -8.15
CA TYR A 113 2.62 3.11 -8.01
C TYR A 113 1.82 1.99 -7.37
N PHE A 114 0.88 2.37 -6.51
CA PHE A 114 -0.09 1.43 -5.96
C PHE A 114 -1.29 1.33 -6.93
N PRO A 115 -1.47 0.20 -7.63
CA PRO A 115 -2.50 0.09 -8.67
C PRO A 115 -3.90 -0.14 -8.09
N GLY A 116 -4.91 0.13 -8.88
CA GLY A 116 -6.21 -0.52 -8.70
C GLY A 116 -6.06 -2.00 -9.01
N ILE A 117 -6.66 -2.87 -8.20
CA ILE A 117 -6.50 -4.31 -8.34
C ILE A 117 -7.85 -4.97 -8.63
N VAL A 118 -7.88 -5.79 -9.67
CA VAL A 118 -8.98 -6.68 -9.99
C VAL A 118 -8.47 -8.11 -9.91
N ARG A 119 -9.14 -8.96 -9.14
CA ARG A 119 -8.73 -10.35 -8.94
C ARG A 119 -9.88 -11.32 -9.18
N ARG A 120 -9.59 -12.32 -9.97
CA ARG A 120 -10.41 -13.53 -10.14
C ARG A 120 -9.48 -14.69 -10.43
N ASP A 121 -9.17 -15.47 -9.41
CA ASP A 121 -8.15 -16.50 -9.47
C ASP A 121 -8.24 -17.39 -10.72
N PRO A 122 -7.13 -17.61 -11.45
CA PRO A 122 -5.78 -17.11 -11.16
C PRO A 122 -5.47 -15.71 -11.76
N LEU A 123 -6.45 -15.01 -12.31
CA LEU A 123 -6.26 -13.72 -12.98
C LEU A 123 -6.07 -12.59 -11.97
N VAL A 124 -5.03 -11.79 -12.17
CA VAL A 124 -4.79 -10.54 -11.46
C VAL A 124 -4.55 -9.43 -12.47
N ILE A 125 -5.26 -8.32 -12.34
CA ILE A 125 -5.13 -7.14 -13.20
C ILE A 125 -4.74 -5.96 -12.32
N GLY A 126 -3.63 -5.30 -12.65
CA GLY A 126 -3.24 -4.02 -12.07
C GLY A 126 -3.63 -2.87 -13.00
N VAL A 127 -4.25 -1.83 -12.47
CA VAL A 127 -4.70 -0.66 -13.23
C VAL A 127 -4.02 0.59 -12.70
N SER A 128 -3.31 1.30 -13.58
CA SER A 128 -2.67 2.58 -13.26
C SER A 128 -2.82 3.54 -14.44
N ALA A 129 -3.02 4.80 -14.15
CA ALA A 129 -2.95 5.91 -15.11
C ALA A 129 -1.67 6.73 -14.93
N SER A 130 -0.60 6.10 -14.48
CA SER A 130 0.74 6.72 -14.27
C SER A 130 0.74 7.93 -13.32
N GLY A 131 -0.20 7.95 -12.37
CA GLY A 131 -0.35 9.06 -11.42
C GLY A 131 -1.05 10.30 -12.01
N GLU A 132 -1.33 10.33 -13.31
CA GLU A 132 -1.87 11.52 -14.00
C GLU A 132 -3.39 11.65 -13.90
N ASP A 133 -4.10 10.54 -13.87
CA ASP A 133 -5.57 10.53 -13.90
C ASP A 133 -6.14 9.44 -12.98
N HIS A 134 -6.28 9.80 -11.70
CA HIS A 134 -6.83 8.88 -10.69
C HIS A 134 -8.31 8.53 -10.97
N GLU A 135 -9.06 9.43 -11.59
CA GLU A 135 -10.46 9.18 -11.92
C GLU A 135 -10.58 8.13 -13.03
N LEU A 136 -9.77 8.25 -14.08
CA LEU A 136 -9.70 7.26 -15.14
C LEU A 136 -9.31 5.89 -14.61
N ALA A 137 -8.26 5.83 -13.77
CA ALA A 137 -7.82 4.57 -13.15
C ALA A 137 -8.92 3.93 -12.30
N ALA A 138 -9.64 4.73 -11.49
CA ALA A 138 -10.74 4.25 -10.66
C ALA A 138 -11.93 3.74 -11.51
N LYS A 139 -12.31 4.47 -12.57
CA LYS A 139 -13.37 4.06 -13.50
C LYS A 139 -13.01 2.76 -14.23
N ALA A 140 -11.79 2.65 -14.74
CA ALA A 140 -11.31 1.45 -15.41
C ALA A 140 -11.30 0.25 -14.46
N THR A 141 -10.82 0.42 -13.23
CA THR A 141 -10.82 -0.62 -12.21
C THR A 141 -12.24 -1.10 -11.92
N LYS A 142 -13.18 -0.17 -11.71
CA LYS A 142 -14.60 -0.49 -11.46
C LYS A 142 -15.24 -1.24 -12.63
N TYR A 143 -14.96 -0.81 -13.85
CA TYR A 143 -15.46 -1.47 -15.06
C TYR A 143 -14.96 -2.91 -15.17
N LEU A 144 -13.66 -3.12 -14.98
CA LEU A 144 -13.04 -4.45 -15.02
C LEU A 144 -13.55 -5.37 -13.90
N LYS A 145 -13.73 -4.84 -12.69
CA LYS A 145 -14.40 -5.58 -11.61
C LYS A 145 -15.79 -6.04 -12.01
N GLY A 146 -16.57 -5.18 -12.67
CA GLY A 146 -17.89 -5.52 -13.17
C GLY A 146 -17.90 -6.67 -14.20
N ILE A 147 -16.82 -6.84 -14.96
CA ILE A 147 -16.67 -7.91 -15.94
C ILE A 147 -16.20 -9.21 -15.28
N PHE A 148 -15.13 -9.16 -14.48
CA PHE A 148 -14.41 -10.35 -14.02
C PHE A 148 -14.87 -10.88 -12.66
N GLU A 149 -15.43 -10.03 -11.79
CA GLU A 149 -15.87 -10.42 -10.45
C GLU A 149 -17.35 -10.84 -10.40
N LYS A 150 -18.07 -10.74 -11.51
CA LYS A 150 -19.43 -11.31 -11.60
C LYS A 150 -19.35 -12.84 -11.57
N LYS A 151 -20.06 -13.41 -10.63
CA LYS A 151 -20.29 -14.87 -10.56
C LYS A 151 -21.18 -15.31 -11.70
#